data_a39762c0948da51713033b6610051227
#
_entry.id   a39762c0948da51713033b6610051227
#
_cell.length_a   1.000
_cell.length_b   1.000
_cell.length_c   1.000
_cell.angle_alpha   90.00
_cell.angle_beta   90.00
_cell.angle_gamma   90.00
#
_symmetry.space_group_name_H-M   'P 1'
#
loop_
_entity.id
_entity.type
_entity.pdbx_description
1 polymer ?
#
loop_
_entity_poly.entity_id
_entity_poly.type
_entity_poly.pdbx_seq_one_letter_code
_entity_poly.pdbx_strand_id
1 'polypeptide(L)'
;MSATVLIGTGISASAFSNQFKGNLEIHEKASRVGGRLCARNYQEYIIQYGAQYATSSNSLFDDYLNRSGATNLTSSIYIEENNTYEDKNIWVHEEGMQFITNYGFLNKKINFNSEVISINQKNNSINLRDGKIVNYSKLILSIPHPQALKLLGELNYECDFEPCLAIGLCLDEESSFEPYAIRPNSKDISWIASSKFFNKRIPESVLIHLSPERSKEMYYKNKETIINFAKEKIHNFTSSNLNIIYSDIFKWKYALTNKKMNQER
;
A
#
# COMPACT_ATOMS: atom_id res chain seq x y z
N MET A 1 6.34 -7.24 -33.63
CA MET A 1 5.04 -6.77 -33.11
C MET A 1 5.29 -5.95 -31.87
N SER A 2 4.74 -4.74 -31.78
CA SER A 2 4.89 -3.91 -30.58
C SER A 2 4.13 -4.55 -29.40
N ALA A 3 4.72 -4.46 -28.20
CA ALA A 3 4.18 -5.09 -26.99
C ALA A 3 2.97 -4.34 -26.44
N THR A 4 2.19 -5.00 -25.58
CA THR A 4 1.32 -4.31 -24.62
C THR A 4 2.18 -3.80 -23.48
N VAL A 5 2.13 -2.49 -23.20
CA VAL A 5 2.89 -1.86 -22.10
C VAL A 5 1.98 -1.69 -20.88
N LEU A 6 2.46 -2.13 -19.72
CA LEU A 6 1.81 -1.97 -18.42
C LEU A 6 2.65 -1.04 -17.54
N ILE A 7 2.05 0.03 -17.03
CA ILE A 7 2.70 0.98 -16.12
C ILE A 7 2.14 0.79 -14.70
N GLY A 8 3.04 0.51 -13.75
CA GLY A 8 2.74 0.24 -12.35
C GLY A 8 2.64 -1.25 -12.04
N THR A 9 2.96 -1.61 -10.79
CA THR A 9 3.02 -3.00 -10.29
C THR A 9 2.27 -3.20 -8.98
N GLY A 10 1.16 -2.47 -8.79
CA GLY A 10 0.22 -2.70 -7.70
C GLY A 10 -0.63 -3.95 -7.91
N ILE A 11 -1.56 -4.24 -6.98
CA ILE A 11 -2.41 -5.43 -7.00
C ILE A 11 -3.24 -5.57 -8.29
N SER A 12 -3.78 -4.47 -8.81
CA SER A 12 -4.56 -4.48 -10.07
C SER A 12 -3.69 -4.84 -11.27
N ALA A 13 -2.46 -4.32 -11.34
CA ALA A 13 -1.48 -4.68 -12.36
C ALA A 13 -1.10 -6.16 -12.27
N SER A 14 -0.92 -6.65 -11.05
CA SER A 14 -0.58 -8.04 -10.78
C SER A 14 -1.70 -8.98 -11.23
N ALA A 15 -2.96 -8.70 -10.87
CA ALA A 15 -4.11 -9.48 -11.31
C ALA A 15 -4.28 -9.48 -12.84
N PHE A 16 -4.10 -8.31 -13.48
CA PHE A 16 -4.10 -8.20 -14.94
C PHE A 16 -2.98 -9.03 -15.58
N SER A 17 -1.74 -8.88 -15.09
CA SER A 17 -0.56 -9.59 -15.62
C SER A 17 -0.71 -11.11 -15.53
N ASN A 18 -1.32 -11.62 -14.45
CA ASN A 18 -1.59 -13.04 -14.26
C ASN A 18 -2.48 -13.64 -15.36
N GLN A 19 -3.49 -12.90 -15.79
CA GLN A 19 -4.45 -13.36 -16.80
C GLN A 19 -4.02 -13.06 -18.23
N PHE A 20 -3.09 -12.13 -18.44
CA PHE A 20 -2.70 -11.68 -19.77
C PHE A 20 -1.80 -12.68 -20.49
N LYS A 21 -2.23 -13.14 -21.68
CA LYS A 21 -1.56 -14.16 -22.50
C LYS A 21 -0.62 -13.61 -23.58
N GLY A 22 -0.50 -12.30 -23.73
CA GLY A 22 0.30 -11.68 -24.77
C GLY A 22 1.71 -11.29 -24.35
N ASN A 23 2.42 -10.62 -25.28
CA ASN A 23 3.71 -9.98 -24.97
C ASN A 23 3.44 -8.74 -24.10
N LEU A 24 3.94 -8.76 -22.86
CA LEU A 24 3.74 -7.72 -21.86
C LEU A 24 5.09 -7.13 -21.45
N GLU A 25 5.25 -5.83 -21.66
CA GLU A 25 6.39 -5.06 -21.16
C GLU A 25 5.92 -4.21 -19.97
N ILE A 26 6.56 -4.39 -18.80
CA ILE A 26 6.13 -3.82 -17.53
C ILE A 26 7.14 -2.79 -17.05
N HIS A 27 6.66 -1.60 -16.70
CA HIS A 27 7.47 -0.51 -16.14
C HIS A 27 6.99 -0.12 -14.75
N GLU A 28 7.91 -0.13 -13.78
CA GLU A 28 7.70 0.29 -12.41
C GLU A 28 8.74 1.34 -12.02
N LYS A 29 8.27 2.48 -11.51
CA LYS A 29 9.17 3.57 -11.07
C LYS A 29 9.98 3.25 -9.82
N ALA A 30 9.44 2.37 -8.97
CA ALA A 30 10.12 1.92 -7.76
C ALA A 30 11.07 0.75 -8.04
N SER A 31 11.86 0.37 -7.05
CA SER A 31 12.76 -0.79 -7.10
C SER A 31 12.07 -2.11 -6.74
N ARG A 32 10.75 -2.12 -6.53
CA ARG A 32 9.97 -3.29 -6.10
C ARG A 32 8.51 -3.19 -6.51
N VAL A 33 7.83 -4.33 -6.52
CA VAL A 33 6.38 -4.41 -6.74
C VAL A 33 5.59 -4.03 -5.47
N GLY A 34 4.26 -3.93 -5.57
CA GLY A 34 3.35 -3.84 -4.45
C GLY A 34 2.51 -2.56 -4.41
N GLY A 35 3.02 -1.44 -4.92
CA GLY A 35 2.28 -0.16 -4.86
C GLY A 35 1.82 0.17 -3.44
N ARG A 36 0.49 0.35 -3.23
CA ARG A 36 -0.10 0.67 -1.91
C ARG A 36 -0.15 -0.50 -0.91
N LEU A 37 0.43 -1.65 -1.26
CA LEU A 37 0.64 -2.78 -0.35
C LEU A 37 2.07 -2.80 0.22
N CYS A 38 2.84 -1.73 0.04
CA CYS A 38 4.26 -1.67 0.38
C CYS A 38 4.53 -2.06 1.83
N ALA A 39 5.44 -3.00 2.01
CA ALA A 39 6.09 -3.31 3.28
C ALA A 39 7.60 -3.07 3.18
N ARG A 40 8.27 -2.92 4.29
CA ARG A 40 9.72 -2.80 4.38
C ARG A 40 10.23 -3.58 5.58
N ASN A 41 11.41 -4.14 5.41
CA ASN A 41 12.08 -4.83 6.50
C ASN A 41 13.11 -3.90 7.15
N TYR A 42 13.18 -3.98 8.46
CA TYR A 42 14.30 -3.49 9.25
C TYR A 42 14.79 -4.69 10.08
N GLN A 43 15.97 -5.22 9.75
CA GLN A 43 16.44 -6.50 10.28
C GLN A 43 15.34 -7.58 10.09
N GLU A 44 14.87 -8.21 11.16
CA GLU A 44 13.84 -9.24 11.19
C GLU A 44 12.41 -8.67 11.26
N TYR A 45 12.28 -7.35 11.46
CA TYR A 45 10.98 -6.69 11.55
C TYR A 45 10.38 -6.46 10.17
N ILE A 46 9.07 -6.69 10.06
CA ILE A 46 8.28 -6.33 8.86
C ILE A 46 7.40 -5.15 9.20
N ILE A 47 7.59 -4.01 8.53
CA ILE A 47 6.78 -2.82 8.69
C ILE A 47 5.89 -2.67 7.47
N GLN A 48 4.60 -2.88 7.62
CA GLN A 48 3.62 -2.78 6.54
C GLN A 48 3.08 -1.35 6.40
N TYR A 49 3.79 -0.47 5.71
CA TYR A 49 3.39 0.94 5.52
C TYR A 49 2.13 1.13 4.68
N GLY A 50 1.79 0.16 3.83
CA GLY A 50 0.56 0.12 3.04
C GLY A 50 -0.59 -0.58 3.75
N ALA A 51 -1.48 -1.22 2.98
CA ALA A 51 -2.55 -2.03 3.53
C ALA A 51 -1.98 -3.24 4.28
N GLN A 52 -2.48 -3.50 5.50
CA GLN A 52 -2.04 -4.60 6.35
C GLN A 52 -2.80 -5.90 6.10
N TYR A 53 -3.97 -5.81 5.48
CA TYR A 53 -4.82 -6.95 5.15
C TYR A 53 -5.69 -6.63 3.92
N ALA A 54 -6.31 -7.65 3.37
CA ALA A 54 -7.39 -7.50 2.40
C ALA A 54 -8.68 -8.16 2.92
N THR A 55 -9.81 -7.61 2.50
CA THR A 55 -11.12 -8.26 2.62
C THR A 55 -11.63 -8.57 1.22
N SER A 56 -12.40 -9.62 1.07
CA SER A 56 -12.98 -9.98 -0.21
C SER A 56 -14.44 -10.36 -0.04
N SER A 57 -15.25 -9.96 -1.03
CA SER A 57 -16.62 -10.41 -1.23
C SER A 57 -16.80 -11.11 -2.58
N ASN A 58 -15.70 -11.49 -3.23
CA ASN A 58 -15.68 -12.03 -4.59
C ASN A 58 -14.77 -13.26 -4.66
N SER A 59 -15.32 -14.39 -5.08
CA SER A 59 -14.61 -15.67 -5.16
C SER A 59 -13.41 -15.66 -6.10
N LEU A 60 -13.40 -14.84 -7.15
CA LEU A 60 -12.22 -14.71 -8.03
C LEU A 60 -11.07 -14.01 -7.30
N PHE A 61 -11.38 -13.04 -6.44
CA PHE A 61 -10.35 -12.39 -5.63
C PHE A 61 -9.87 -13.29 -4.50
N ASP A 62 -10.76 -14.09 -3.88
CA ASP A 62 -10.38 -15.12 -2.91
C ASP A 62 -9.42 -16.14 -3.51
N ASP A 63 -9.74 -16.65 -4.71
CA ASP A 63 -8.85 -17.58 -5.42
C ASP A 63 -7.49 -16.95 -5.73
N TYR A 64 -7.48 -15.68 -6.16
CA TYR A 64 -6.24 -14.94 -6.40
C TYR A 64 -5.40 -14.82 -5.12
N LEU A 65 -6.02 -14.42 -3.98
CA LEU A 65 -5.34 -14.27 -2.70
C LEU A 65 -4.78 -15.61 -2.21
N ASN A 66 -5.57 -16.68 -2.28
CA ASN A 66 -5.12 -18.02 -1.90
C ASN A 66 -3.93 -18.48 -2.73
N ARG A 67 -3.98 -18.35 -4.04
CA ARG A 67 -2.88 -18.73 -4.96
C ARG A 67 -1.65 -17.83 -4.80
N SER A 68 -1.80 -16.64 -4.31
CA SER A 68 -0.69 -15.74 -4.01
C SER A 68 0.03 -16.05 -2.69
N GLY A 69 -0.41 -17.07 -1.95
CA GLY A 69 0.17 -17.47 -0.66
C GLY A 69 -0.41 -16.71 0.53
N ALA A 70 -1.47 -15.92 0.33
CA ALA A 70 -2.15 -15.28 1.45
C ALA A 70 -2.99 -16.29 2.24
N THR A 71 -3.09 -16.06 3.55
CA THR A 71 -3.88 -16.88 4.47
C THR A 71 -5.13 -16.12 4.89
N ASN A 72 -6.28 -16.78 4.86
CA ASN A 72 -7.52 -16.25 5.42
C ASN A 72 -7.58 -16.59 6.91
N LEU A 73 -7.87 -15.58 7.74
CA LEU A 73 -8.02 -15.75 9.18
C LEU A 73 -9.07 -14.77 9.74
N THR A 74 -9.62 -15.10 10.89
CA THR A 74 -10.44 -14.16 11.66
C THR A 74 -9.54 -13.37 12.61
N SER A 75 -9.67 -12.06 12.60
CA SER A 75 -8.92 -11.18 13.49
C SER A 75 -9.83 -10.09 14.06
N SER A 76 -9.57 -9.70 15.30
CA SER A 76 -10.36 -8.70 16.02
C SER A 76 -9.72 -7.32 15.90
N ILE A 77 -10.54 -6.32 15.58
CA ILE A 77 -10.19 -4.92 15.53
C ILE A 77 -10.90 -4.20 16.65
N TYR A 78 -10.16 -3.53 17.52
CA TYR A 78 -10.74 -2.70 18.57
C TYR A 78 -11.27 -1.39 17.97
N ILE A 79 -12.54 -1.09 18.17
CA ILE A 79 -13.22 0.15 17.76
C ILE A 79 -13.38 1.04 18.97
N GLU A 80 -12.54 2.03 19.11
CA GLU A 80 -12.48 2.88 20.31
C GLU A 80 -13.78 3.69 20.51
N GLU A 81 -14.39 4.16 19.43
CA GLU A 81 -15.64 4.95 19.47
C GLU A 81 -16.76 4.25 20.26
N ASN A 82 -16.87 2.94 20.09
CA ASN A 82 -17.93 2.13 20.71
C ASN A 82 -17.42 1.27 21.88
N ASN A 83 -16.12 1.29 22.15
CA ASN A 83 -15.44 0.42 23.10
C ASN A 83 -15.76 -1.08 22.87
N THR A 84 -15.67 -1.51 21.60
CA THR A 84 -16.04 -2.87 21.18
C THR A 84 -14.97 -3.49 20.30
N TYR A 85 -15.00 -4.82 20.18
CA TYR A 85 -14.20 -5.56 19.21
C TYR A 85 -15.09 -5.98 18.04
N GLU A 86 -14.57 -5.79 16.81
CA GLU A 86 -15.19 -6.25 15.58
C GLU A 86 -14.33 -7.37 14.98
N ASP A 87 -14.87 -8.58 14.93
CA ASP A 87 -14.22 -9.70 14.26
C ASP A 87 -14.41 -9.61 12.75
N LYS A 88 -13.32 -9.75 12.03
CA LYS A 88 -13.28 -9.72 10.56
C LYS A 88 -12.55 -10.91 10.00
N ASN A 89 -13.12 -11.47 8.94
CA ASN A 89 -12.37 -12.37 8.05
C ASN A 89 -11.48 -11.57 7.15
N ILE A 90 -10.18 -11.74 7.30
CA ILE A 90 -9.15 -11.02 6.58
C ILE A 90 -8.17 -11.96 5.90
N TRP A 91 -7.60 -11.47 4.80
CA TRP A 91 -6.48 -12.12 4.13
C TRP A 91 -5.20 -11.39 4.48
N VAL A 92 -4.18 -12.13 4.89
CA VAL A 92 -2.86 -11.63 5.25
C VAL A 92 -1.78 -12.47 4.60
N HIS A 93 -0.59 -11.91 4.44
CA HIS A 93 0.59 -12.66 3.98
C HIS A 93 1.68 -12.53 5.02
N GLU A 94 2.31 -13.66 5.42
CA GLU A 94 3.27 -13.70 6.52
C GLU A 94 4.52 -12.84 6.30
N GLU A 95 4.93 -12.63 5.06
CA GLU A 95 6.05 -11.76 4.67
C GLU A 95 5.59 -10.32 4.33
N GLY A 96 4.32 -10.00 4.54
CA GLY A 96 3.72 -8.70 4.23
C GLY A 96 2.89 -8.69 2.94
N MET A 97 1.86 -7.85 2.92
CA MET A 97 0.85 -7.81 1.85
C MET A 97 1.41 -7.54 0.45
N GLN A 98 2.56 -6.90 0.33
CA GLN A 98 3.19 -6.68 -0.98
C GLN A 98 3.50 -8.00 -1.71
N PHE A 99 3.75 -9.08 -0.98
CA PHE A 99 4.12 -10.36 -1.57
C PHE A 99 3.00 -11.01 -2.38
N ILE A 100 1.73 -10.70 -2.10
CA ILE A 100 0.61 -11.17 -2.92
C ILE A 100 0.70 -10.68 -4.38
N THR A 101 1.39 -9.55 -4.63
CA THR A 101 1.57 -9.05 -6.00
C THR A 101 2.57 -9.85 -6.80
N ASN A 102 3.49 -10.58 -6.17
CA ASN A 102 4.48 -11.40 -6.86
C ASN A 102 3.81 -12.48 -7.72
N TYR A 103 2.68 -13.02 -7.25
CA TYR A 103 1.94 -14.06 -7.96
C TYR A 103 1.58 -13.68 -9.40
N GLY A 104 1.12 -12.44 -9.63
CA GLY A 104 0.75 -11.98 -10.97
C GLY A 104 1.95 -11.69 -11.89
N PHE A 105 3.13 -11.62 -11.33
CA PHE A 105 4.35 -11.33 -12.08
C PHE A 105 5.28 -12.55 -12.19
N LEU A 106 4.83 -13.73 -11.80
CA LEU A 106 5.60 -14.96 -11.99
C LEU A 106 6.01 -15.11 -13.46
N ASN A 107 7.31 -15.35 -13.70
CA ASN A 107 7.90 -15.48 -15.04
C ASN A 107 7.71 -14.23 -15.94
N LYS A 108 7.45 -13.05 -15.39
CA LYS A 108 7.39 -11.78 -16.11
C LYS A 108 8.64 -10.95 -15.83
N LYS A 109 9.17 -10.31 -16.88
CA LYS A 109 10.24 -9.34 -16.71
C LYS A 109 9.64 -7.98 -16.36
N ILE A 110 10.08 -7.40 -15.26
CA ILE A 110 9.70 -6.05 -14.82
C ILE A 110 10.91 -5.13 -14.96
N ASN A 111 10.71 -3.99 -15.60
CA ASN A 111 11.70 -2.92 -15.65
C ASN A 111 11.48 -2.04 -14.42
N PHE A 112 12.26 -2.28 -13.37
CA PHE A 112 12.27 -1.46 -12.15
C PHE A 112 13.06 -0.17 -12.35
N ASN A 113 12.86 0.83 -11.48
CA ASN A 113 13.45 2.17 -11.58
C ASN A 113 13.20 2.82 -12.96
N SER A 114 12.10 2.44 -13.59
CA SER A 114 11.70 2.78 -14.95
C SER A 114 10.48 3.71 -14.90
N GLU A 115 10.71 4.99 -14.59
CA GLU A 115 9.64 5.97 -14.49
C GLU A 115 9.25 6.48 -15.87
N VAL A 116 7.96 6.31 -16.20
CA VAL A 116 7.35 6.94 -17.38
C VAL A 116 7.04 8.39 -17.04
N ILE A 117 7.59 9.32 -17.84
CA ILE A 117 7.46 10.76 -17.64
C ILE A 117 6.48 11.42 -18.60
N SER A 118 6.21 10.79 -19.75
CA SER A 118 5.21 11.27 -20.72
C SER A 118 4.72 10.14 -21.63
N ILE A 119 3.54 10.35 -22.21
CA ILE A 119 2.91 9.48 -23.20
C ILE A 119 2.66 10.27 -24.47
N ASN A 120 3.12 9.74 -25.60
CA ASN A 120 2.81 10.28 -26.94
C ASN A 120 1.74 9.39 -27.58
N GLN A 121 0.49 9.79 -27.48
CA GLN A 121 -0.65 9.02 -28.00
C GLN A 121 -0.67 8.97 -29.54
N LYS A 122 -0.13 10.00 -30.23
CA LYS A 122 -0.08 10.03 -31.70
C LYS A 122 0.87 8.98 -32.26
N ASN A 123 2.00 8.76 -31.59
CA ASN A 123 3.03 7.83 -32.03
C ASN A 123 2.98 6.50 -31.27
N ASN A 124 2.00 6.28 -30.38
CA ASN A 124 1.89 5.11 -29.54
C ASN A 124 3.20 4.79 -28.81
N SER A 125 3.76 5.78 -28.12
CA SER A 125 5.03 5.64 -27.39
C SER A 125 4.98 6.28 -26.01
N ILE A 126 5.82 5.77 -25.11
CA ILE A 126 6.10 6.36 -23.80
C ILE A 126 7.55 6.82 -23.73
N ASN A 127 7.81 7.90 -22.99
CA ASN A 127 9.15 8.36 -22.69
C ASN A 127 9.49 8.01 -21.24
N LEU A 128 10.64 7.41 -21.04
CA LEU A 128 11.19 7.07 -19.73
C LEU A 128 12.09 8.19 -19.23
N ARG A 129 12.26 8.27 -17.90
CA ARG A 129 13.14 9.28 -17.27
C ARG A 129 14.61 9.18 -17.70
N ASP A 130 15.07 7.99 -18.09
CA ASP A 130 16.41 7.74 -18.60
C ASP A 130 16.61 8.12 -20.08
N GLY A 131 15.58 8.70 -20.70
CA GLY A 131 15.59 9.15 -22.10
C GLY A 131 15.19 8.09 -23.12
N LYS A 132 14.95 6.86 -22.72
CA LYS A 132 14.46 5.80 -23.62
C LYS A 132 13.03 6.05 -24.06
N ILE A 133 12.74 5.68 -25.32
CA ILE A 133 11.41 5.69 -25.90
C ILE A 133 10.98 4.23 -26.13
N VAL A 134 9.78 3.89 -25.65
CA VAL A 134 9.20 2.55 -25.81
C VAL A 134 7.90 2.67 -26.61
N ASN A 135 7.80 1.94 -27.71
CA ASN A 135 6.59 1.89 -28.54
C ASN A 135 5.66 0.79 -28.05
N TYR A 136 4.35 1.04 -28.10
CA TYR A 136 3.33 0.08 -27.66
C TYR A 136 2.22 -0.12 -28.72
N SER A 137 1.60 -1.29 -28.67
CA SER A 137 0.33 -1.55 -29.38
C SER A 137 -0.88 -1.25 -28.51
N LYS A 138 -0.74 -1.49 -27.21
CA LYS A 138 -1.73 -1.18 -26.16
C LYS A 138 -1.02 -0.65 -24.93
N LEU A 139 -1.62 0.32 -24.25
CA LEU A 139 -1.11 0.89 -23.02
C LEU A 139 -2.11 0.68 -21.88
N ILE A 140 -1.61 0.17 -20.77
CA ILE A 140 -2.39 -0.07 -19.55
C ILE A 140 -1.76 0.72 -18.41
N LEU A 141 -2.55 1.59 -17.78
CA LEU A 141 -2.14 2.38 -16.65
C LEU A 141 -2.74 1.80 -15.36
N SER A 142 -1.89 1.25 -14.49
CA SER A 142 -2.26 0.76 -13.16
C SER A 142 -1.58 1.61 -12.08
N ILE A 143 -1.80 2.91 -12.18
CA ILE A 143 -1.25 3.96 -11.31
C ILE A 143 -2.37 4.84 -10.77
N PRO A 144 -2.16 5.59 -9.66
CA PRO A 144 -3.18 6.51 -9.14
C PRO A 144 -3.64 7.53 -10.18
N HIS A 145 -4.94 7.83 -10.18
CA HIS A 145 -5.58 8.77 -11.11
C HIS A 145 -4.81 10.09 -11.31
N PRO A 146 -4.31 10.81 -10.28
CA PRO A 146 -3.58 12.06 -10.52
C PRO A 146 -2.26 11.86 -11.27
N GLN A 147 -1.65 10.67 -11.17
CA GLN A 147 -0.45 10.34 -11.96
C GLN A 147 -0.82 10.02 -13.40
N ALA A 148 -1.92 9.29 -13.62
CA ALA A 148 -2.44 8.99 -14.96
C ALA A 148 -2.86 10.29 -15.68
N LEU A 149 -3.59 11.18 -14.99
CA LEU A 149 -4.00 12.49 -15.52
C LEU A 149 -2.78 13.32 -15.96
N LYS A 150 -1.71 13.33 -15.15
CA LYS A 150 -0.48 14.03 -15.52
C LYS A 150 0.17 13.50 -16.80
N LEU A 151 0.06 12.19 -17.06
CA LEU A 151 0.66 11.55 -18.24
C LEU A 151 -0.22 11.69 -19.48
N LEU A 152 -1.54 11.71 -19.34
CA LEU A 152 -2.51 11.72 -20.45
C LEU A 152 -3.00 13.13 -20.81
N GLY A 153 -2.90 14.08 -19.87
CA GLY A 153 -3.42 15.45 -20.02
C GLY A 153 -4.89 15.59 -19.60
N GLU A 154 -5.72 14.63 -19.93
CA GLU A 154 -7.15 14.62 -19.60
C GLU A 154 -7.65 13.21 -19.26
N LEU A 155 -8.68 13.14 -18.44
CA LEU A 155 -9.43 11.92 -18.11
C LEU A 155 -10.91 12.30 -17.93
N ASN A 156 -11.82 11.42 -18.34
CA ASN A 156 -13.26 11.67 -18.32
C ASN A 156 -13.89 11.61 -16.92
N TYR A 157 -13.10 11.56 -15.87
CA TYR A 157 -13.58 11.52 -14.49
C TYR A 157 -12.59 12.20 -13.56
N GLU A 158 -13.10 12.72 -12.44
CA GLU A 158 -12.31 13.32 -11.37
C GLU A 158 -12.24 12.36 -10.19
N CYS A 159 -11.10 12.30 -9.55
CA CYS A 159 -10.87 11.50 -8.35
C CYS A 159 -9.94 12.24 -7.40
N ASP A 160 -10.46 12.59 -6.24
CA ASP A 160 -9.69 13.21 -5.18
C ASP A 160 -9.02 12.16 -4.32
N PHE A 161 -7.77 12.42 -3.98
CA PHE A 161 -6.98 11.56 -3.10
C PHE A 161 -6.58 12.29 -1.83
N GLU A 162 -6.71 11.59 -0.73
CA GLU A 162 -6.20 12.00 0.56
C GLU A 162 -4.80 11.43 0.80
N PRO A 163 -3.86 12.22 1.37
CA PRO A 163 -2.57 11.70 1.79
C PRO A 163 -2.69 10.89 3.08
N CYS A 164 -1.69 10.07 3.32
CA CYS A 164 -1.51 9.37 4.59
C CYS A 164 -0.03 9.35 4.95
N LEU A 165 0.30 9.78 6.16
CA LEU A 165 1.60 9.59 6.77
C LEU A 165 1.54 8.30 7.58
N ALA A 166 2.35 7.32 7.19
CA ALA A 166 2.43 6.01 7.79
C ALA A 166 3.74 5.90 8.58
N ILE A 167 3.67 5.80 9.90
CA ILE A 167 4.82 5.73 10.79
C ILE A 167 4.95 4.30 11.30
N GLY A 168 6.11 3.69 11.06
CA GLY A 168 6.47 2.36 11.56
C GLY A 168 7.38 2.48 12.79
N LEU A 169 7.08 1.72 13.82
CA LEU A 169 7.85 1.61 15.05
C LEU A 169 8.24 0.15 15.23
N CYS A 170 9.51 -0.15 15.51
CA CYS A 170 9.94 -1.50 15.93
C CYS A 170 10.12 -1.47 17.45
N LEU A 171 9.54 -2.44 18.13
CA LEU A 171 9.60 -2.60 19.57
C LEU A 171 10.71 -3.58 19.95
N ASP A 172 11.30 -3.42 21.11
CA ASP A 172 12.17 -4.46 21.65
C ASP A 172 11.38 -5.73 22.05
N GLU A 173 12.09 -6.81 22.39
CA GLU A 173 11.47 -8.11 22.69
C GLU A 173 10.62 -8.10 23.98
N GLU A 174 10.84 -7.15 24.88
CA GLU A 174 10.13 -7.03 26.15
C GLU A 174 8.84 -6.22 26.03
N SER A 175 8.69 -5.48 24.91
CA SER A 175 7.54 -4.62 24.65
C SER A 175 6.47 -5.36 23.84
N SER A 176 5.21 -5.10 24.14
CA SER A 176 4.08 -5.53 23.33
C SER A 176 3.05 -4.42 23.15
N PHE A 177 2.34 -4.46 22.02
CA PHE A 177 1.26 -3.53 21.72
C PHE A 177 -0.07 -4.29 21.63
N GLU A 178 -0.98 -4.01 22.54
CA GLU A 178 -2.32 -4.59 22.56
C GLU A 178 -3.39 -3.50 22.74
N PRO A 179 -4.56 -3.66 22.08
CA PRO A 179 -4.92 -4.70 21.12
C PRO A 179 -4.16 -4.56 19.79
N TYR A 180 -3.93 -5.67 19.06
CA TYR A 180 -3.09 -5.71 17.87
C TYR A 180 -3.57 -4.85 16.69
N ALA A 181 -4.85 -4.44 16.70
CA ALA A 181 -5.39 -3.52 15.71
C ALA A 181 -6.43 -2.61 16.37
N ILE A 182 -6.29 -1.31 16.13
CA ILE A 182 -7.17 -0.28 16.69
C ILE A 182 -7.66 0.63 15.56
N ARG A 183 -8.97 0.90 15.59
CA ARG A 183 -9.56 2.05 14.91
C ARG A 183 -9.84 3.14 15.96
N PRO A 184 -8.93 4.14 16.07
CA PRO A 184 -9.03 5.16 17.09
C PRO A 184 -10.21 6.11 16.85
N ASN A 185 -10.83 6.58 17.93
CA ASN A 185 -11.71 7.76 17.92
C ASN A 185 -10.84 9.03 18.06
N SER A 186 -10.06 9.33 17.08
CA SER A 186 -9.06 10.40 17.11
C SER A 186 -9.07 11.22 15.81
N LYS A 187 -8.96 12.54 15.95
CA LYS A 187 -8.74 13.42 14.80
C LYS A 187 -7.32 13.37 14.24
N ASP A 188 -6.37 12.78 14.99
CA ASP A 188 -4.96 12.75 14.63
C ASP A 188 -4.55 11.44 13.97
N ILE A 189 -5.10 10.32 14.44
CA ILE A 189 -4.74 8.95 14.02
C ILE A 189 -5.99 8.26 13.50
N SER A 190 -5.88 7.61 12.34
CA SER A 190 -6.99 6.87 11.73
C SER A 190 -6.88 5.36 11.89
N TRP A 191 -5.68 4.85 12.16
CA TRP A 191 -5.42 3.43 12.27
C TRP A 191 -4.12 3.13 13.01
N ILE A 192 -4.13 2.10 13.85
CA ILE A 192 -2.95 1.53 14.48
C ILE A 192 -3.01 0.02 14.32
N ALA A 193 -1.91 -0.62 13.94
CA ALA A 193 -1.81 -2.07 13.89
C ALA A 193 -0.41 -2.57 14.23
N SER A 194 -0.34 -3.61 15.05
CA SER A 194 0.86 -4.38 15.32
C SER A 194 1.09 -5.41 14.22
N SER A 195 2.34 -5.77 13.94
CA SER A 195 2.69 -6.90 13.08
C SER A 195 2.12 -8.23 13.59
N LYS A 196 1.85 -8.34 14.89
CA LYS A 196 1.19 -9.50 15.49
C LYS A 196 -0.24 -9.73 14.99
N PHE A 197 -0.86 -8.70 14.40
CA PHE A 197 -2.14 -8.80 13.73
C PHE A 197 -2.12 -9.75 12.51
N PHE A 198 -1.00 -9.84 11.81
CA PHE A 198 -0.85 -10.69 10.62
C PHE A 198 0.18 -11.83 10.78
N ASN A 199 1.20 -11.68 11.63
CA ASN A 199 2.20 -12.71 11.88
C ASN A 199 2.72 -12.64 13.32
N LYS A 200 2.32 -13.61 14.14
CA LYS A 200 2.71 -13.67 15.56
C LYS A 200 4.15 -14.16 15.80
N ARG A 201 4.85 -14.62 14.77
CA ARG A 201 6.17 -15.27 14.86
C ARG A 201 7.34 -14.29 14.70
N ILE A 202 7.09 -13.14 14.05
CA ILE A 202 8.11 -12.12 13.81
C ILE A 202 8.23 -11.16 15.01
N PRO A 203 9.38 -10.46 15.16
CA PRO A 203 9.51 -9.35 16.10
C PRO A 203 8.45 -8.27 15.86
N GLU A 204 8.00 -7.63 16.94
CA GLU A 204 6.86 -6.74 16.86
C GLU A 204 7.20 -5.37 16.28
N SER A 205 6.50 -5.00 15.22
CA SER A 205 6.43 -3.63 14.72
C SER A 205 5.01 -3.10 14.83
N VAL A 206 4.88 -1.81 15.11
CA VAL A 206 3.60 -1.11 15.15
C VAL A 206 3.54 -0.07 14.05
N LEU A 207 2.47 -0.10 13.26
CA LEU A 207 2.18 0.90 12.24
C LEU A 207 1.13 1.87 12.75
N ILE A 208 1.35 3.16 12.52
CA ILE A 208 0.42 4.25 12.81
C ILE A 208 0.12 4.97 11.50
N HIS A 209 -1.15 5.04 11.11
CA HIS A 209 -1.61 5.93 10.05
C HIS A 209 -2.19 7.21 10.67
N LEU A 210 -1.60 8.35 10.35
CA LEU A 210 -2.23 9.62 10.69
C LEU A 210 -3.51 9.82 9.87
N SER A 211 -4.47 10.57 10.43
CA SER A 211 -5.68 10.95 9.70
C SER A 211 -5.35 11.73 8.44
N PRO A 212 -6.25 11.79 7.44
CA PRO A 212 -6.05 12.59 6.23
C PRO A 212 -5.76 14.06 6.54
N GLU A 213 -6.49 14.66 7.49
CA GLU A 213 -6.32 16.05 7.92
C GLU A 213 -4.95 16.26 8.52
N ARG A 214 -4.56 15.43 9.49
CA ARG A 214 -3.24 15.51 10.14
C ARG A 214 -2.13 15.23 9.13
N SER A 215 -2.34 14.31 8.22
CA SER A 215 -1.40 14.02 7.16
C SER A 215 -1.17 15.21 6.21
N LYS A 216 -2.23 15.96 5.85
CA LYS A 216 -2.11 17.20 5.05
C LYS A 216 -1.29 18.25 5.78
N GLU A 217 -1.60 18.51 7.05
CA GLU A 217 -0.92 19.51 7.86
C GLU A 217 0.58 19.23 8.04
N MET A 218 0.93 17.95 8.21
CA MET A 218 2.30 17.53 8.52
C MET A 218 3.09 17.04 7.30
N TYR A 219 2.50 16.97 6.10
CA TYR A 219 3.12 16.31 4.94
C TYR A 219 4.52 16.83 4.59
N TYR A 220 4.71 18.15 4.75
CA TYR A 220 5.97 18.83 4.43
C TYR A 220 6.88 19.04 5.64
N LYS A 221 6.48 18.60 6.84
CA LYS A 221 7.34 18.62 8.01
C LYS A 221 8.48 17.61 7.85
N ASN A 222 9.58 17.83 8.58
CA ASN A 222 10.70 16.89 8.59
C ASN A 222 10.28 15.55 9.23
N LYS A 223 11.05 14.50 8.92
CA LYS A 223 10.77 13.13 9.34
C LYS A 223 10.70 13.01 10.87
N GLU A 224 11.62 13.60 11.57
CA GLU A 224 11.74 13.53 13.02
C GLU A 224 10.52 14.15 13.73
N THR A 225 10.09 15.32 13.31
CA THR A 225 8.89 15.98 13.83
C THR A 225 7.63 15.09 13.70
N ILE A 226 7.46 14.41 12.56
CA ILE A 226 6.31 13.54 12.33
C ILE A 226 6.39 12.28 13.21
N ILE A 227 7.57 11.68 13.31
CA ILE A 227 7.79 10.48 14.12
C ILE A 227 7.58 10.80 15.59
N ASN A 228 8.13 11.91 16.11
CA ASN A 228 7.97 12.31 17.50
C ASN A 228 6.50 12.59 17.85
N PHE A 229 5.76 13.24 16.94
CA PHE A 229 4.32 13.39 17.09
C PHE A 229 3.59 12.05 17.22
N ALA A 230 3.90 11.07 16.34
CA ALA A 230 3.29 9.76 16.41
C ALA A 230 3.66 8.99 17.69
N LYS A 231 4.92 9.08 18.12
CA LYS A 231 5.40 8.48 19.38
C LYS A 231 4.70 9.07 20.61
N GLU A 232 4.48 10.38 20.63
CA GLU A 232 3.70 11.02 21.70
C GLU A 232 2.26 10.52 21.74
N LYS A 233 1.62 10.43 20.58
CA LYS A 233 0.20 10.05 20.49
C LYS A 233 -0.08 8.59 20.76
N ILE A 234 0.84 7.68 20.45
CA ILE A 234 0.58 6.24 20.59
C ILE A 234 0.38 5.84 22.07
N HIS A 235 0.97 6.54 23.00
CA HIS A 235 0.79 6.26 24.44
C HIS A 235 -0.67 6.38 24.90
N ASN A 236 -1.52 7.10 24.18
CA ASN A 236 -2.94 7.20 24.50
C ASN A 236 -3.71 5.91 24.17
N PHE A 237 -3.10 4.99 23.39
CA PHE A 237 -3.74 3.78 22.86
C PHE A 237 -3.13 2.49 23.41
N THR A 238 -2.23 2.58 24.36
CA THR A 238 -1.62 1.43 25.04
C THR A 238 -1.37 1.74 26.50
N SER A 239 -1.59 0.75 27.34
CA SER A 239 -1.22 0.82 28.77
C SER A 239 0.22 0.41 29.03
N SER A 240 0.89 -0.16 28.02
CA SER A 240 2.25 -0.64 28.12
C SER A 240 3.25 0.47 27.82
N ASN A 241 4.38 0.47 28.50
CA ASN A 241 5.50 1.31 28.14
C ASN A 241 6.22 0.70 26.92
N LEU A 242 6.15 1.39 25.76
CA LEU A 242 6.76 0.90 24.53
C LEU A 242 8.23 1.32 24.46
N ASN A 243 9.13 0.34 24.46
CA ASN A 243 10.53 0.59 24.16
C ASN A 243 10.78 0.48 22.65
N ILE A 244 10.96 1.64 22.00
CA ILE A 244 11.03 1.75 20.53
C ILE A 244 12.51 1.79 20.12
N ILE A 245 12.97 0.73 19.46
CA ILE A 245 14.37 0.59 19.00
C ILE A 245 14.61 1.16 17.60
N TYR A 246 13.55 1.28 16.79
CA TYR A 246 13.65 1.86 15.46
C TYR A 246 12.33 2.54 15.06
N SER A 247 12.44 3.58 14.25
CA SER A 247 11.26 4.26 13.71
C SER A 247 11.54 4.84 12.32
N ASP A 248 10.57 4.71 11.43
CA ASP A 248 10.62 5.26 10.08
C ASP A 248 9.24 5.72 9.62
N ILE A 249 9.21 6.49 8.53
CA ILE A 249 7.98 7.04 7.96
C ILE A 249 7.90 6.76 6.47
N PHE A 250 6.68 6.47 5.99
CA PHE A 250 6.35 6.48 4.58
C PHE A 250 5.25 7.51 4.30
N LYS A 251 5.48 8.36 3.29
CA LYS A 251 4.56 9.43 2.91
C LYS A 251 3.73 9.03 1.69
N TRP A 252 2.48 8.64 1.90
CA TRP A 252 1.54 8.35 0.82
C TRP A 252 0.89 9.64 0.34
N LYS A 253 1.21 10.09 -0.87
CA LYS A 253 0.55 11.27 -1.46
C LYS A 253 -0.86 10.96 -1.95
N TYR A 254 -1.08 9.73 -2.42
CA TYR A 254 -2.32 9.26 -3.02
C TYR A 254 -2.77 7.97 -2.32
N ALA A 255 -3.11 8.07 -1.04
CA ALA A 255 -3.45 6.91 -0.21
C ALA A 255 -4.89 6.44 -0.42
N LEU A 256 -5.84 7.32 -0.12
CA LEU A 256 -7.27 7.03 -0.09
C LEU A 256 -8.02 7.90 -1.09
N THR A 257 -9.13 7.40 -1.62
CA THR A 257 -10.04 8.16 -2.49
C THR A 257 -11.24 8.62 -1.69
N ASN A 258 -11.62 9.89 -1.79
CA ASN A 258 -12.78 10.45 -1.09
C ASN A 258 -14.11 10.15 -1.75
N LYS A 259 -14.12 9.91 -3.07
CA LYS A 259 -15.33 9.59 -3.81
C LYS A 259 -15.29 8.14 -4.28
N LYS A 260 -16.34 7.39 -3.95
CA LYS A 260 -16.66 6.16 -4.69
C LYS A 260 -17.00 6.62 -6.11
N MET A 261 -16.22 6.19 -7.10
CA MET A 261 -16.59 6.37 -8.49
C MET A 261 -17.96 5.71 -8.71
N ASN A 262 -18.96 6.50 -9.07
CA ASN A 262 -20.18 5.93 -9.64
C ASN A 262 -19.77 5.28 -10.97
N GLN A 263 -19.65 3.98 -10.96
CA GLN A 263 -19.57 3.21 -12.19
C GLN A 263 -20.96 3.26 -12.81
N GLU A 264 -21.17 4.15 -13.76
CA GLU A 264 -22.18 3.89 -14.79
C GLU A 264 -21.69 2.64 -15.54
N ARG A 265 -22.45 1.60 -15.40
CA ARG A 265 -22.27 0.32 -16.11
C ARG A 265 -22.75 0.43 -17.54
#